data_f6a79b8e4d51fb7ee3d56464b4da6a1d
#
_entry.id   f6a79b8e4d51fb7ee3d56464b4da6a1d
#
_cell.length_a   1.000
_cell.length_b   1.000
_cell.length_c   1.000
_cell.angle_alpha   90.00
_cell.angle_beta   90.00
_cell.angle_gamma   90.00
#
_symmetry.space_group_name_H-M   'P 1'
#
loop_
_entity.id
_entity.type
_entity.pdbx_description
1 polymer ?
#
loop_
_entity_poly.entity_id
_entity_poly.type
_entity_poly.pdbx_seq_one_letter_code
_entity_poly.pdbx_strand_id
1 'polypeptide(L)'
;MIQKRIEFPCQEILLEGIFSLPEGEGACGLVVVCHPHPLYGGNMGNNVVEAVCRAAGRKGLAWLKFNFRGVGRSGGNFAGGVGEKEDAQAAISFGSAQARVDRERIGICGYSFGSGVAFAAAVEDVQVKAVAGISPFIVPADLLDHYQRPKLFICGTDDEWVDVRNLERLVQNLPEPKELVIQPGVDHFWAGSESLMAEKVSDFFARYLIRS
;
A
#
# COMPACT_ATOMS: atom_id res chain seq x y z
N MET A 1 11.03 -7.81 -15.41
CA MET A 1 10.54 -8.15 -14.06
C MET A 1 10.15 -9.61 -13.97
N ILE A 2 10.54 -10.29 -12.90
CA ILE A 2 10.23 -11.70 -12.65
C ILE A 2 9.07 -11.75 -11.65
N GLN A 3 7.90 -12.19 -12.10
CA GLN A 3 6.70 -12.33 -11.26
C GLN A 3 6.48 -13.78 -10.86
N LYS A 4 6.10 -14.00 -9.63
CA LYS A 4 5.83 -15.32 -9.07
C LYS A 4 4.52 -15.30 -8.25
N ARG A 5 3.62 -16.24 -8.53
CA ARG A 5 2.50 -16.53 -7.61
C ARG A 5 3.06 -17.15 -6.34
N ILE A 6 2.57 -16.72 -5.21
CA ILE A 6 3.01 -17.15 -3.89
C ILE A 6 1.82 -17.46 -2.99
N GLU A 7 2.09 -18.25 -1.99
CA GLU A 7 1.24 -18.40 -0.80
C GLU A 7 2.15 -18.20 0.41
N PHE A 8 1.65 -17.54 1.44
CA PHE A 8 2.40 -17.30 2.67
C PHE A 8 1.50 -17.39 3.89
N PRO A 9 2.03 -17.83 5.04
CA PRO A 9 1.24 -17.99 6.25
C PRO A 9 0.93 -16.65 6.92
N CYS A 10 -0.30 -16.57 7.45
CA CYS A 10 -0.72 -15.57 8.42
C CYS A 10 -1.49 -16.29 9.52
N GLN A 11 -0.85 -16.49 10.66
CA GLN A 11 -1.40 -17.32 11.75
C GLN A 11 -1.82 -18.72 11.23
N GLU A 12 -3.09 -19.09 11.40
CA GLU A 12 -3.65 -20.40 11.01
C GLU A 12 -4.12 -20.47 9.54
N ILE A 13 -3.97 -19.36 8.78
CA ILE A 13 -4.42 -19.30 7.39
C ILE A 13 -3.27 -19.12 6.41
N LEU A 14 -3.51 -19.42 5.13
CA LEU A 14 -2.64 -19.08 4.02
C LEU A 14 -3.24 -17.92 3.23
N LEU A 15 -2.40 -16.97 2.85
CA LEU A 15 -2.75 -15.86 1.98
C LEU A 15 -2.11 -16.06 0.61
N GLU A 16 -2.87 -15.82 -0.47
CA GLU A 16 -2.34 -15.81 -1.82
C GLU A 16 -1.84 -14.44 -2.23
N GLY A 17 -0.82 -14.41 -3.06
CA GLY A 17 -0.28 -13.16 -3.59
C GLY A 17 0.51 -13.32 -4.88
N ILE A 18 1.01 -12.20 -5.36
CA ILE A 18 1.98 -12.13 -6.44
C ILE A 18 3.15 -11.27 -5.97
N PHE A 19 4.33 -11.86 -5.98
CA PHE A 19 5.59 -11.18 -5.67
C PHE A 19 6.38 -10.95 -6.95
N SER A 20 7.03 -9.79 -7.06
CA SER A 20 7.83 -9.44 -8.23
C SER A 20 9.15 -8.81 -7.82
N LEU A 21 10.22 -9.22 -8.47
CA LEU A 21 11.54 -8.61 -8.37
C LEU A 21 11.88 -7.84 -9.65
N PRO A 22 12.58 -6.70 -9.54
CA PRO A 22 13.17 -6.05 -10.70
C PRO A 22 14.25 -6.94 -11.32
N GLU A 23 14.58 -6.69 -12.57
CA GLU A 23 15.71 -7.33 -13.24
C GLU A 23 17.05 -6.89 -12.60
N GLY A 24 18.13 -7.67 -12.85
CA GLY A 24 19.44 -7.44 -12.25
C GLY A 24 19.65 -8.26 -10.96
N GLU A 25 20.80 -8.06 -10.31
CA GLU A 25 21.26 -8.88 -9.17
C GLU A 25 21.32 -8.09 -7.84
N GLY A 26 21.21 -6.77 -7.89
CA GLY A 26 21.33 -5.90 -6.72
C GLY A 26 20.18 -6.02 -5.73
N ALA A 27 20.44 -5.63 -4.48
CA ALA A 27 19.40 -5.49 -3.47
C ALA A 27 18.46 -4.33 -3.82
N CYS A 28 17.14 -4.53 -3.64
CA CYS A 28 16.10 -3.56 -3.97
C CYS A 28 15.17 -3.29 -2.78
N GLY A 29 14.52 -2.12 -2.79
CA GLY A 29 13.42 -1.84 -1.89
C GLY A 29 12.16 -2.60 -2.28
N LEU A 30 11.23 -2.76 -1.34
CA LEU A 30 9.96 -3.46 -1.52
C LEU A 30 8.79 -2.52 -1.23
N VAL A 31 7.73 -2.60 -2.06
CA VAL A 31 6.42 -2.01 -1.77
C VAL A 31 5.38 -3.11 -1.64
N VAL A 32 4.76 -3.22 -0.47
CA VAL A 32 3.58 -4.08 -0.24
C VAL A 32 2.32 -3.28 -0.59
N VAL A 33 1.39 -3.87 -1.34
CA VAL A 33 0.20 -3.16 -1.84
C VAL A 33 -1.08 -3.84 -1.37
N CYS A 34 -1.88 -3.10 -0.60
CA CYS A 34 -3.15 -3.52 -0.01
C CYS A 34 -4.33 -3.09 -0.88
N HIS A 35 -5.20 -4.03 -1.22
CA HIS A 35 -6.35 -3.81 -2.09
C HIS A 35 -7.55 -3.14 -1.35
N PRO A 36 -8.56 -2.60 -2.09
CA PRO A 36 -9.73 -1.98 -1.48
C PRO A 36 -10.64 -3.00 -0.80
N HIS A 37 -11.79 -2.54 -0.31
CA HIS A 37 -12.65 -3.27 0.62
C HIS A 37 -13.09 -4.65 0.10
N PRO A 38 -12.79 -5.74 0.83
CA PRO A 38 -13.10 -7.12 0.43
C PRO A 38 -14.56 -7.35 0.05
N LEU A 39 -15.48 -6.88 0.88
CA LEU A 39 -16.92 -7.12 0.69
C LEU A 39 -17.54 -6.31 -0.46
N TYR A 40 -16.80 -5.35 -1.03
CA TYR A 40 -17.21 -4.59 -2.22
C TYR A 40 -16.43 -5.00 -3.48
N GLY A 41 -15.97 -6.25 -3.53
CA GLY A 41 -15.28 -6.81 -4.69
C GLY A 41 -13.79 -6.47 -4.77
N GLY A 42 -13.22 -5.87 -3.71
CA GLY A 42 -11.79 -5.59 -3.62
C GLY A 42 -10.97 -6.88 -3.66
N ASN A 43 -9.92 -6.86 -4.46
CA ASN A 43 -8.95 -7.96 -4.57
C ASN A 43 -7.63 -7.43 -5.17
N MET A 44 -6.58 -8.25 -5.14
CA MET A 44 -5.25 -7.87 -5.64
C MET A 44 -5.18 -7.58 -7.15
N GLY A 45 -6.20 -7.92 -7.93
CA GLY A 45 -6.32 -7.61 -9.36
C GLY A 45 -6.98 -6.25 -9.65
N ASN A 46 -7.32 -5.47 -8.63
CA ASN A 46 -7.91 -4.14 -8.81
C ASN A 46 -7.01 -3.23 -9.65
N ASN A 47 -7.60 -2.37 -10.50
CA ASN A 47 -6.89 -1.48 -11.42
C ASN A 47 -5.87 -0.56 -10.76
N VAL A 48 -6.20 0.02 -9.60
CA VAL A 48 -5.30 0.89 -8.82
C VAL A 48 -4.12 0.09 -8.28
N VAL A 49 -4.36 -1.09 -7.69
CA VAL A 49 -3.31 -2.00 -7.20
C VAL A 49 -2.35 -2.39 -8.31
N GLU A 50 -2.90 -2.79 -9.48
CA GLU A 50 -2.10 -3.16 -10.66
C GLU A 50 -1.25 -1.98 -11.16
N ALA A 51 -1.81 -0.78 -11.21
CA ALA A 51 -1.10 0.40 -11.65
C ALA A 51 0.09 0.74 -10.74
N VAL A 52 -0.12 0.71 -9.42
CA VAL A 52 0.95 0.93 -8.42
C VAL A 52 2.07 -0.11 -8.58
N CYS A 53 1.72 -1.39 -8.66
CA CYS A 53 2.71 -2.47 -8.83
C CYS A 53 3.55 -2.29 -10.10
N ARG A 54 2.90 -1.97 -11.24
CA ARG A 54 3.61 -1.72 -12.50
C ARG A 54 4.53 -0.50 -12.41
N ALA A 55 4.07 0.58 -11.78
CA ALA A 55 4.87 1.80 -11.64
C ALA A 55 6.07 1.59 -10.69
N ALA A 56 5.87 0.96 -9.55
CA ALA A 56 6.94 0.59 -8.63
C ALA A 56 8.02 -0.27 -9.31
N GLY A 57 7.58 -1.24 -10.13
CA GLY A 57 8.48 -2.08 -10.90
C GLY A 57 9.31 -1.31 -11.93
N ARG A 58 8.73 -0.32 -12.61
CA ARG A 58 9.49 0.56 -13.54
C ARG A 58 10.56 1.40 -12.83
N LYS A 59 10.35 1.73 -11.55
CA LYS A 59 11.35 2.42 -10.70
C LYS A 59 12.41 1.48 -10.12
N GLY A 60 12.37 0.18 -10.43
CA GLY A 60 13.36 -0.78 -9.90
C GLY A 60 13.05 -1.25 -8.48
N LEU A 61 11.84 -1.08 -8.00
CA LEU A 61 11.37 -1.60 -6.72
C LEU A 61 10.77 -3.00 -6.90
N ALA A 62 11.01 -3.88 -5.95
CA ALA A 62 10.19 -5.08 -5.77
C ALA A 62 8.79 -4.68 -5.31
N TRP A 63 7.80 -5.51 -5.61
CA TRP A 63 6.47 -5.32 -5.10
C TRP A 63 5.81 -6.65 -4.74
N LEU A 64 4.93 -6.59 -3.75
CA LEU A 64 4.08 -7.67 -3.31
C LEU A 64 2.64 -7.16 -3.24
N LYS A 65 1.74 -7.76 -4.01
CA LYS A 65 0.30 -7.62 -3.86
C LYS A 65 -0.31 -8.95 -3.45
N PHE A 66 -1.35 -8.94 -2.64
CA PHE A 66 -1.95 -10.14 -2.08
C PHE A 66 -3.45 -9.94 -1.88
N ASN A 67 -4.18 -11.02 -1.72
CA ASN A 67 -5.57 -11.01 -1.31
C ASN A 67 -5.66 -11.10 0.21
N PHE A 68 -6.38 -10.17 0.82
CA PHE A 68 -6.74 -10.26 2.24
C PHE A 68 -7.50 -11.54 2.55
N ARG A 69 -7.56 -11.89 3.82
CA ARG A 69 -8.36 -13.02 4.33
C ARG A 69 -9.79 -13.01 3.76
N GLY A 70 -10.27 -14.20 3.37
CA GLY A 70 -11.60 -14.37 2.78
C GLY A 70 -11.76 -13.91 1.33
N VAL A 71 -10.67 -13.45 0.66
CA VAL A 71 -10.69 -13.02 -0.74
C VAL A 71 -9.94 -14.01 -1.62
N GLY A 72 -10.51 -14.39 -2.75
CA GLY A 72 -9.92 -15.32 -3.70
C GLY A 72 -9.62 -16.66 -3.07
N ARG A 73 -8.34 -17.09 -3.06
CA ARG A 73 -7.89 -18.32 -2.42
C ARG A 73 -7.28 -18.11 -1.04
N SER A 74 -7.23 -16.88 -0.56
CA SER A 74 -6.81 -16.59 0.82
C SER A 74 -7.79 -17.19 1.81
N GLY A 75 -7.28 -17.88 2.83
CA GLY A 75 -8.08 -18.48 3.90
C GLY A 75 -8.74 -17.42 4.81
N GLY A 76 -9.52 -17.88 5.77
CA GLY A 76 -10.19 -17.04 6.75
C GLY A 76 -11.40 -16.29 6.21
N ASN A 77 -11.81 -15.22 6.92
CA ASN A 77 -12.95 -14.38 6.60
C ASN A 77 -12.61 -12.92 6.92
N PHE A 78 -13.31 -11.98 6.27
CA PHE A 78 -13.21 -10.56 6.55
C PHE A 78 -13.37 -10.27 8.05
N ALA A 79 -12.46 -9.49 8.62
CA ALA A 79 -12.35 -9.22 10.06
C ALA A 79 -12.33 -7.71 10.41
N GLY A 80 -12.98 -6.89 9.59
CA GLY A 80 -13.23 -5.48 9.88
C GLY A 80 -11.98 -4.58 9.97
N GLY A 81 -10.90 -4.95 9.33
CA GLY A 81 -9.63 -4.22 9.33
C GLY A 81 -8.61 -4.73 10.35
N VAL A 82 -9.04 -5.40 11.42
CA VAL A 82 -8.14 -5.92 12.46
C VAL A 82 -7.32 -7.09 11.92
N GLY A 83 -7.98 -8.10 11.37
CA GLY A 83 -7.32 -9.25 10.78
C GLY A 83 -6.58 -8.87 9.49
N GLU A 84 -7.12 -7.96 8.69
CA GLU A 84 -6.47 -7.47 7.47
C GLU A 84 -5.15 -6.73 7.77
N LYS A 85 -5.03 -6.07 8.93
CA LYS A 85 -3.76 -5.51 9.41
C LYS A 85 -2.73 -6.62 9.66
N GLU A 86 -3.14 -7.72 10.30
CA GLU A 86 -2.27 -8.89 10.48
C GLU A 86 -1.84 -9.52 9.15
N ASP A 87 -2.74 -9.55 8.16
CA ASP A 87 -2.43 -10.01 6.79
C ASP A 87 -1.36 -9.12 6.15
N ALA A 88 -1.48 -7.79 6.30
CA ALA A 88 -0.50 -6.85 5.80
C ALA A 88 0.87 -7.01 6.48
N GLN A 89 0.90 -7.23 7.79
CA GLN A 89 2.13 -7.51 8.55
C GLN A 89 2.77 -8.84 8.12
N ALA A 90 1.96 -9.87 7.86
CA ALA A 90 2.45 -11.13 7.32
C ALA A 90 3.04 -10.96 5.91
N ALA A 91 2.41 -10.14 5.06
CA ALA A 91 2.93 -9.79 3.73
C ALA A 91 4.25 -9.01 3.80
N ILE A 92 4.39 -8.06 4.72
CA ILE A 92 5.65 -7.36 4.99
C ILE A 92 6.74 -8.35 5.41
N SER A 93 6.44 -9.20 6.40
CA SER A 93 7.37 -10.22 6.90
C SER A 93 7.82 -11.18 5.80
N PHE A 94 6.87 -11.72 5.02
CA PHE A 94 7.17 -12.60 3.90
C PHE A 94 8.04 -11.91 2.84
N GLY A 95 7.66 -10.70 2.44
CA GLY A 95 8.35 -9.94 1.39
C GLY A 95 9.76 -9.51 1.82
N SER A 96 9.94 -9.08 3.06
CA SER A 96 11.25 -8.68 3.61
C SER A 96 12.23 -9.86 3.77
N ALA A 97 11.72 -11.09 3.84
CA ALA A 97 12.53 -12.30 3.90
C ALA A 97 13.02 -12.80 2.53
N GLN A 98 12.50 -12.22 1.44
CA GLN A 98 12.90 -12.66 0.09
C GLN A 98 14.35 -12.25 -0.23
N ALA A 99 15.05 -13.14 -0.93
CA ALA A 99 16.38 -12.84 -1.45
C ALA A 99 16.33 -11.55 -2.29
N ARG A 100 17.36 -10.69 -2.16
CA ARG A 100 17.50 -9.39 -2.82
C ARG A 100 16.58 -8.28 -2.29
N VAL A 101 15.64 -8.52 -1.38
CA VAL A 101 14.92 -7.44 -0.71
C VAL A 101 15.77 -6.90 0.44
N ASP A 102 16.02 -5.60 0.42
CA ASP A 102 16.68 -4.90 1.52
C ASP A 102 15.65 -4.59 2.62
N ARG A 103 15.80 -5.23 3.78
CA ARG A 103 14.88 -5.10 4.93
C ARG A 103 14.80 -3.69 5.49
N GLU A 104 15.79 -2.85 5.22
CA GLU A 104 15.80 -1.44 5.62
C GLU A 104 15.09 -0.53 4.60
N ARG A 105 14.47 -1.10 3.55
CA ARG A 105 13.83 -0.36 2.47
C ARG A 105 12.46 -0.93 2.12
N ILE A 106 11.59 -1.01 3.12
CA ILE A 106 10.23 -1.54 2.99
C ILE A 106 9.23 -0.38 3.02
N GLY A 107 8.34 -0.33 2.05
CA GLY A 107 7.18 0.55 2.02
C GLY A 107 5.88 -0.24 1.96
N ILE A 108 4.79 0.39 2.34
CA ILE A 108 3.46 -0.16 2.21
C ILE A 108 2.52 0.87 1.58
N CYS A 109 1.67 0.43 0.66
CA CYS A 109 0.66 1.24 0.00
C CYS A 109 -0.71 0.61 0.15
N GLY A 110 -1.74 1.41 0.33
CA GLY A 110 -3.10 0.92 0.33
C GLY A 110 -4.05 1.82 -0.45
N TYR A 111 -5.10 1.23 -1.01
CA TYR A 111 -6.16 1.94 -1.69
C TYR A 111 -7.47 1.78 -0.92
N SER A 112 -8.18 2.91 -0.71
CA SER A 112 -9.48 2.95 -0.03
C SER A 112 -9.38 2.26 1.36
N PHE A 113 -10.19 1.25 1.65
CA PHE A 113 -10.06 0.42 2.86
C PHE A 113 -8.62 -0.06 3.11
N GLY A 114 -7.94 -0.52 2.04
CA GLY A 114 -6.55 -0.98 2.15
C GLY A 114 -5.58 0.11 2.63
N SER A 115 -5.91 1.39 2.46
CA SER A 115 -5.08 2.48 3.00
C SER A 115 -5.14 2.55 4.52
N GLY A 116 -6.32 2.36 5.12
CA GLY A 116 -6.46 2.27 6.58
C GLY A 116 -5.66 1.10 7.15
N VAL A 117 -5.75 -0.06 6.49
CA VAL A 117 -4.94 -1.23 6.83
C VAL A 117 -3.43 -0.93 6.71
N ALA A 118 -3.00 -0.29 5.62
CA ALA A 118 -1.60 0.05 5.38
C ALA A 118 -1.06 1.02 6.44
N PHE A 119 -1.84 2.04 6.81
CA PHE A 119 -1.46 2.97 7.87
C PHE A 119 -1.36 2.28 9.22
N ALA A 120 -2.35 1.44 9.58
CA ALA A 120 -2.32 0.71 10.84
C ALA A 120 -1.13 -0.25 10.94
N ALA A 121 -0.82 -0.98 9.86
CA ALA A 121 0.36 -1.83 9.80
C ALA A 121 1.65 -1.02 9.90
N ALA A 122 1.74 0.12 9.20
CA ALA A 122 2.95 0.96 9.21
C ALA A 122 3.24 1.58 10.58
N VAL A 123 2.22 1.93 11.35
CA VAL A 123 2.42 2.48 12.70
C VAL A 123 3.06 1.46 13.63
N GLU A 124 2.65 0.21 13.56
CA GLU A 124 3.11 -0.87 14.43
C GLU A 124 4.44 -1.50 13.96
N ASP A 125 4.71 -1.53 12.64
CA ASP A 125 5.89 -2.19 12.09
C ASP A 125 7.03 -1.20 11.82
N VAL A 126 8.12 -1.33 12.58
CA VAL A 126 9.31 -0.49 12.45
C VAL A 126 10.12 -0.72 11.17
N GLN A 127 9.90 -1.85 10.47
CA GLN A 127 10.53 -2.13 9.19
C GLN A 127 9.99 -1.23 8.08
N VAL A 128 8.73 -0.78 8.18
CA VAL A 128 8.11 0.10 7.18
C VAL A 128 8.74 1.48 7.25
N LYS A 129 9.41 1.92 6.19
CA LYS A 129 10.12 3.20 6.10
C LYS A 129 9.27 4.30 5.46
N ALA A 130 8.26 3.92 4.69
CA ALA A 130 7.35 4.87 4.03
C ALA A 130 5.97 4.24 3.82
N VAL A 131 4.91 5.04 3.92
CA VAL A 131 3.54 4.58 3.69
C VAL A 131 2.80 5.51 2.74
N ALA A 132 1.95 4.95 1.86
CA ALA A 132 1.09 5.73 0.98
C ALA A 132 -0.37 5.27 1.06
N GLY A 133 -1.30 6.23 1.12
CA GLY A 133 -2.74 6.00 1.04
C GLY A 133 -3.34 6.65 -0.20
N ILE A 134 -4.05 5.86 -1.00
CA ILE A 134 -4.77 6.29 -2.20
C ILE A 134 -6.26 6.32 -1.86
N SER A 135 -6.94 7.47 -2.09
CA SER A 135 -8.34 7.70 -1.66
C SER A 135 -8.55 7.22 -0.22
N PRO A 136 -7.80 7.80 0.75
CA PRO A 136 -7.51 7.14 2.01
C PRO A 136 -8.67 7.18 3.00
N PHE A 137 -8.85 6.05 3.70
CA PHE A 137 -9.60 5.97 4.94
C PHE A 137 -8.63 5.91 6.13
N ILE A 138 -8.76 6.84 7.07
CA ILE A 138 -7.92 6.90 8.27
C ILE A 138 -8.81 6.71 9.49
N VAL A 139 -8.73 5.55 10.10
CA VAL A 139 -9.53 5.19 11.28
C VAL A 139 -8.64 4.41 12.27
N PRO A 140 -8.54 4.87 13.52
CA PRO A 140 -9.08 6.12 14.07
C PRO A 140 -8.38 7.36 13.50
N ALA A 141 -8.99 8.53 13.65
CA ALA A 141 -8.49 9.79 13.05
C ALA A 141 -7.11 10.22 13.59
N ASP A 142 -6.77 9.83 14.81
CA ASP A 142 -5.50 10.10 15.50
C ASP A 142 -4.40 9.05 15.23
N LEU A 143 -4.68 8.05 14.39
CA LEU A 143 -3.77 6.92 14.11
C LEU A 143 -2.34 7.38 13.75
N LEU A 144 -2.22 8.49 13.04
CA LEU A 144 -0.95 8.96 12.50
C LEU A 144 -0.34 10.15 13.28
N ASP A 145 -0.93 10.58 14.39
CA ASP A 145 -0.52 11.79 15.13
C ASP A 145 0.94 11.74 15.62
N HIS A 146 1.44 10.53 15.86
CA HIS A 146 2.82 10.32 16.32
C HIS A 146 3.70 9.60 15.28
N TYR A 147 3.20 9.38 14.06
CA TYR A 147 3.93 8.69 13.01
C TYR A 147 4.89 9.65 12.29
N GLN A 148 6.19 9.55 12.59
CA GLN A 148 7.24 10.47 12.10
C GLN A 148 7.96 9.98 10.83
N ARG A 149 7.54 8.85 10.25
CA ARG A 149 8.10 8.33 9.00
C ARG A 149 7.37 8.94 7.79
N PRO A 150 8.00 8.94 6.59
CA PRO A 150 7.40 9.45 5.37
C PRO A 150 6.02 8.88 5.06
N LYS A 151 5.08 9.76 4.75
CA LYS A 151 3.71 9.41 4.41
C LYS A 151 3.16 10.24 3.26
N LEU A 152 2.51 9.57 2.31
CA LEU A 152 1.83 10.19 1.17
C LEU A 152 0.33 9.93 1.26
N PHE A 153 -0.45 10.98 1.00
CA PHE A 153 -1.88 10.90 0.79
C PHE A 153 -2.18 11.39 -0.63
N ILE A 154 -2.95 10.62 -1.39
CA ILE A 154 -3.38 11.04 -2.72
C ILE A 154 -4.88 10.78 -2.89
N CYS A 155 -5.63 11.80 -3.33
CA CYS A 155 -7.08 11.76 -3.49
C CYS A 155 -7.50 12.58 -4.70
N GLY A 156 -8.64 12.27 -5.30
CA GLY A 156 -9.26 13.08 -6.33
C GLY A 156 -10.22 14.12 -5.75
N THR A 157 -10.44 15.25 -6.47
CA THR A 157 -11.41 16.28 -6.03
C THR A 157 -12.85 15.79 -6.06
N ASP A 158 -13.15 14.83 -6.94
CA ASP A 158 -14.50 14.31 -7.19
C ASP A 158 -14.72 12.96 -6.47
N ASP A 159 -13.87 12.66 -5.49
CA ASP A 159 -14.01 11.48 -4.64
C ASP A 159 -15.19 11.69 -3.66
N GLU A 160 -16.31 11.02 -3.92
CA GLU A 160 -17.54 11.14 -3.11
C GLU A 160 -17.46 10.38 -1.77
N TRP A 161 -16.42 9.56 -1.56
CA TRP A 161 -16.26 8.72 -0.38
C TRP A 161 -15.27 9.31 0.63
N VAL A 162 -14.38 10.19 0.16
CA VAL A 162 -13.38 10.86 0.98
C VAL A 162 -13.68 12.35 1.03
N ASP A 163 -13.95 12.88 2.22
CA ASP A 163 -14.03 14.33 2.42
C ASP A 163 -12.64 14.96 2.27
N VAL A 164 -12.36 15.47 1.08
CA VAL A 164 -11.07 16.08 0.73
C VAL A 164 -10.68 17.21 1.68
N ARG A 165 -11.64 18.07 2.09
CA ARG A 165 -11.35 19.18 3.01
C ARG A 165 -10.98 18.68 4.41
N ASN A 166 -11.60 17.59 4.84
CA ASN A 166 -11.25 16.96 6.10
C ASN A 166 -9.87 16.28 6.02
N LEU A 167 -9.57 15.62 4.88
CA LEU A 167 -8.27 15.04 4.62
C LEU A 167 -7.16 16.12 4.62
N GLU A 168 -7.37 17.26 3.97
CA GLU A 168 -6.43 18.39 3.97
C GLU A 168 -6.13 18.87 5.39
N ARG A 169 -7.19 19.09 6.20
CA ARG A 169 -7.03 19.51 7.61
C ARG A 169 -6.29 18.48 8.45
N LEU A 170 -6.62 17.20 8.27
CA LEU A 170 -5.96 16.12 8.98
C LEU A 170 -4.46 16.10 8.62
N VAL A 171 -4.14 16.06 7.33
CA VAL A 171 -2.74 15.98 6.88
C VAL A 171 -1.95 17.22 7.30
N GLN A 172 -2.56 18.42 7.31
CA GLN A 172 -1.90 19.64 7.76
C GLN A 172 -1.36 19.52 9.19
N ASN A 173 -2.07 18.80 10.07
CA ASN A 173 -1.72 18.65 11.48
C ASN A 173 -0.76 17.47 11.76
N LEU A 174 -0.56 16.56 10.80
CA LEU A 174 0.36 15.42 11.00
C LEU A 174 1.82 15.87 11.07
N PRO A 175 2.69 15.11 11.76
CA PRO A 175 4.13 15.37 11.76
C PRO A 175 4.76 15.15 10.37
N GLU A 176 5.86 15.87 10.11
CA GLU A 176 6.69 15.65 8.91
C GLU A 176 7.46 14.32 9.00
N PRO A 177 7.92 13.73 7.87
CA PRO A 177 7.63 14.11 6.48
C PRO A 177 6.24 13.63 6.02
N LYS A 178 5.50 14.51 5.38
CA LYS A 178 4.17 14.23 4.83
C LYS A 178 3.99 14.89 3.47
N GLU A 179 3.23 14.25 2.60
CA GLU A 179 2.86 14.77 1.28
C GLU A 179 1.36 14.58 1.07
N LEU A 180 0.71 15.59 0.50
CA LEU A 180 -0.68 15.52 0.06
C LEU A 180 -0.78 15.90 -1.40
N VAL A 181 -1.43 15.06 -2.19
CA VAL A 181 -1.72 15.30 -3.60
C VAL A 181 -3.22 15.23 -3.81
N ILE A 182 -3.81 16.34 -4.21
CA ILE A 182 -5.22 16.37 -4.63
C ILE A 182 -5.27 16.50 -6.15
N GLN A 183 -5.86 15.50 -6.81
CA GLN A 183 -5.94 15.43 -8.26
C GLN A 183 -7.28 15.98 -8.76
N PRO A 184 -7.29 17.08 -9.53
CA PRO A 184 -8.54 17.66 -10.04
C PRO A 184 -9.31 16.73 -10.98
N GLY A 185 -10.63 16.67 -10.84
CA GLY A 185 -11.56 15.96 -11.73
C GLY A 185 -11.47 14.43 -11.67
N VAL A 186 -10.90 13.89 -10.60
CA VAL A 186 -10.73 12.44 -10.43
C VAL A 186 -11.64 11.95 -9.30
N ASP A 187 -12.36 10.87 -9.57
CA ASP A 187 -13.24 10.19 -8.62
C ASP A 187 -12.49 9.16 -7.76
N HIS A 188 -13.24 8.48 -6.87
CA HIS A 188 -12.71 7.44 -6.01
C HIS A 188 -12.02 6.29 -6.76
N PHE A 189 -12.52 5.96 -7.97
CA PHE A 189 -12.13 4.76 -8.72
C PHE A 189 -10.89 4.95 -9.59
N TRP A 190 -10.45 6.20 -9.78
CA TRP A 190 -9.27 6.56 -10.58
C TRP A 190 -9.34 6.13 -12.05
N ALA A 191 -10.55 5.86 -12.58
CA ALA A 191 -10.73 5.38 -13.93
C ALA A 191 -10.13 6.37 -14.97
N GLY A 192 -9.16 5.87 -15.77
CA GLY A 192 -8.42 6.69 -16.75
C GLY A 192 -7.31 7.57 -16.14
N SER A 193 -7.17 7.62 -14.82
CA SER A 193 -6.13 8.39 -14.10
C SER A 193 -5.15 7.51 -13.31
N GLU A 194 -5.26 6.18 -13.47
CA GLU A 194 -4.45 5.21 -12.71
C GLU A 194 -2.95 5.42 -12.93
N SER A 195 -2.54 5.71 -14.17
CA SER A 195 -1.13 5.92 -14.49
C SER A 195 -0.55 7.17 -13.83
N LEU A 196 -1.32 8.26 -13.79
CA LEU A 196 -0.92 9.51 -13.14
C LEU A 196 -0.74 9.32 -11.62
N MET A 197 -1.71 8.70 -10.99
CA MET A 197 -1.67 8.36 -9.56
C MET A 197 -0.49 7.46 -9.25
N ALA A 198 -0.34 6.37 -9.99
CA ALA A 198 0.69 5.37 -9.76
C ALA A 198 2.11 5.92 -9.94
N GLU A 199 2.32 6.86 -10.87
CA GLU A 199 3.61 7.54 -11.03
C GLU A 199 3.96 8.37 -9.78
N LYS A 200 3.01 9.17 -9.26
CA LYS A 200 3.22 9.95 -8.03
C LYS A 200 3.53 9.05 -6.82
N VAL A 201 2.80 7.95 -6.67
CA VAL A 201 3.02 6.97 -5.59
C VAL A 201 4.39 6.30 -5.74
N SER A 202 4.76 5.89 -6.96
CA SER A 202 6.05 5.24 -7.20
C SER A 202 7.24 6.20 -7.05
N ASP A 203 7.10 7.46 -7.44
CA ASP A 203 8.11 8.50 -7.21
C ASP A 203 8.33 8.75 -5.71
N PHE A 204 7.24 8.80 -4.94
CA PHE A 204 7.33 8.87 -3.49
C PHE A 204 8.15 7.72 -2.92
N PHE A 205 7.80 6.47 -3.23
CA PHE A 205 8.55 5.32 -2.73
C PHE A 205 10.00 5.28 -3.24
N ALA A 206 10.24 5.68 -4.48
CA ALA A 206 11.60 5.73 -5.02
C ALA A 206 12.52 6.65 -4.21
N ARG A 207 12.03 7.80 -3.75
CA ARG A 207 12.81 8.74 -2.90
C ARG A 207 13.27 8.14 -1.58
N TYR A 208 12.48 7.24 -1.00
CA TYR A 208 12.76 6.68 0.33
C TYR A 208 13.30 5.25 0.32
N LEU A 209 13.09 4.51 -0.77
CA LEU A 209 13.42 3.08 -0.85
C LEU A 209 14.51 2.74 -1.88
N ILE A 210 14.98 3.69 -2.68
CA ILE A 210 16.12 3.51 -3.59
C ILE A 210 17.33 4.22 -3.00
N ARG A 211 18.47 3.55 -2.94
CA ARG A 211 19.74 4.20 -2.59
C ARG A 211 20.23 5.00 -3.79
N SER A 212 20.55 6.26 -3.56
CA SER A 212 21.34 7.08 -4.51
C SER A 212 22.74 6.52 -4.67
#